data_005796df1f71735a1aa5abc2ff6b1577
#
_entry.id   005796df1f71735a1aa5abc2ff6b1577
#
_cell.length_a   1.000
_cell.length_b   1.000
_cell.length_c   1.000
_cell.angle_alpha   90.00
_cell.angle_beta   90.00
_cell.angle_gamma   90.00
#
_symmetry.space_group_name_H-M   'P 1'
#
loop_
_entity.id
_entity.type
_entity.pdbx_description
1 polymer ?
#
loop_
_entity_poly.entity_id
_entity_poly.type
_entity_poly.pdbx_seq_one_letter_code
_entity_poly.pdbx_strand_id
1 'polypeptide(L)'
;MRVFLADDHPLFRIGLRIALDQEKDIQLIGEASDGFSAVEKIRAEPPDVALIDVDMPGISGIRVIRMLRKAHAQMKIIVLSTYDDKNYIHGAMQAGADGYVLKCVEVVELVRIMKSFFEGHQVVSPYLMNLSLDFKATISTTGEVKKVEYPALTHREKEILRFIIEGKSNKEISHALYVSVETVKSHIKSIYHKLQVKNRVEAVTVAIKQNVLLQNGIPLN
;
A
#
# COMPACT_ATOMS: atom_id res chain seq x y z
N MET A 1 19.49 0.21 11.58
CA MET A 1 18.73 -0.69 10.68
C MET A 1 19.19 -0.46 9.24
N ARG A 2 19.68 -1.51 8.59
CA ARG A 2 20.15 -1.46 7.18
C ARG A 2 19.00 -1.77 6.25
N VAL A 3 18.72 -0.90 5.30
CA VAL A 3 17.57 -0.98 4.40
C VAL A 3 18.05 -1.06 2.95
N PHE A 4 17.37 -1.89 2.14
CA PHE A 4 17.53 -1.93 0.69
C PHE A 4 16.20 -1.59 0.02
N LEU A 5 16.24 -0.82 -1.07
CA LEU A 5 15.05 -0.39 -1.80
C LEU A 5 15.09 -0.88 -3.25
N ALA A 6 14.11 -1.68 -3.65
CA ALA A 6 13.91 -2.10 -5.04
C ALA A 6 12.56 -1.58 -5.55
N ASP A 7 12.59 -0.70 -6.54
CA ASP A 7 11.40 -0.06 -7.12
C ASP A 7 11.76 0.50 -8.50
N ASP A 8 10.93 0.32 -9.51
CA ASP A 8 11.21 0.81 -10.87
C ASP A 8 10.82 2.29 -11.09
N HIS A 9 10.08 2.89 -10.14
CA HIS A 9 9.65 4.29 -10.21
C HIS A 9 10.71 5.25 -9.67
N PRO A 10 11.44 6.02 -10.52
CA PRO A 10 12.56 6.83 -10.07
C PRO A 10 12.18 7.89 -9.03
N LEU A 11 11.03 8.57 -9.21
CA LEU A 11 10.59 9.62 -8.29
C LEU A 11 10.22 9.06 -6.91
N PHE A 12 9.61 7.88 -6.87
CA PHE A 12 9.28 7.22 -5.61
C PHE A 12 10.56 6.81 -4.86
N ARG A 13 11.55 6.23 -5.56
CA ARG A 13 12.86 5.89 -4.96
C ARG A 13 13.55 7.12 -4.40
N ILE A 14 13.63 8.22 -5.18
CA ILE A 14 14.24 9.48 -4.73
C ILE A 14 13.54 10.01 -3.48
N GLY A 15 12.20 10.08 -3.49
CA GLY A 15 11.42 10.56 -2.36
C GLY A 15 11.64 9.72 -1.10
N LEU A 16 11.62 8.40 -1.24
CA LEU A 16 11.81 7.50 -0.12
C LEU A 16 13.25 7.53 0.41
N ARG A 17 14.27 7.62 -0.47
CA ARG A 17 15.66 7.80 -0.07
C ARG A 17 15.83 9.06 0.77
N ILE A 18 15.33 10.22 0.30
CA ILE A 18 15.44 11.49 1.04
C ILE A 18 14.80 11.36 2.44
N ALA A 19 13.69 10.68 2.52
CA ALA A 19 13.01 10.48 3.80
C ALA A 19 13.73 9.52 4.73
N LEU A 20 14.29 8.42 4.20
CA LEU A 20 15.09 7.47 5.00
C LEU A 20 16.40 8.09 5.48
N ASP A 21 17.01 8.96 4.69
CA ASP A 21 18.25 9.68 5.06
C ASP A 21 18.06 10.65 6.23
N GLN A 22 16.82 11.07 6.53
CA GLN A 22 16.50 11.90 7.70
C GLN A 22 16.44 11.10 9.01
N GLU A 23 16.33 9.77 8.91
CA GLU A 23 16.23 8.87 10.08
C GLU A 23 17.61 8.41 10.53
N LYS A 24 18.07 8.89 11.70
CA LYS A 24 19.42 8.62 12.21
C LYS A 24 19.75 7.15 12.46
N ASP A 25 18.73 6.34 12.68
CA ASP A 25 18.80 4.89 12.96
C ASP A 25 18.57 4.00 11.73
N ILE A 26 18.39 4.61 10.55
CA ILE A 26 18.22 3.93 9.26
C ILE A 26 19.39 4.25 8.35
N GLN A 27 19.92 3.23 7.69
CA GLN A 27 20.94 3.35 6.66
C GLN A 27 20.44 2.67 5.38
N LEU A 28 20.22 3.44 4.32
CA LEU A 28 19.97 2.88 2.99
C LEU A 28 21.29 2.37 2.41
N ILE A 29 21.44 1.04 2.30
CA ILE A 29 22.67 0.40 1.85
C ILE A 29 22.71 0.16 0.33
N GLY A 30 21.56 0.27 -0.34
CA GLY A 30 21.50 0.10 -1.78
C GLY A 30 20.10 0.26 -2.36
N GLU A 31 20.09 0.45 -3.68
CA GLU A 31 18.89 0.59 -4.49
C GLU A 31 18.97 -0.25 -5.75
N ALA A 32 17.80 -0.67 -6.27
CA ALA A 32 17.65 -1.31 -7.58
C ALA A 32 16.39 -0.79 -8.29
N SER A 33 16.42 -0.79 -9.62
CA SER A 33 15.29 -0.42 -10.48
C SER A 33 14.65 -1.61 -11.20
N ASP A 34 15.14 -2.82 -10.94
CA ASP A 34 14.67 -4.06 -11.53
C ASP A 34 14.95 -5.26 -10.62
N GLY A 35 14.23 -6.35 -10.86
CA GLY A 35 14.29 -7.51 -9.98
C GLY A 35 15.62 -8.29 -10.05
N PHE A 36 16.34 -8.29 -11.19
CA PHE A 36 17.63 -8.99 -11.29
C PHE A 36 18.69 -8.28 -10.47
N SER A 37 18.84 -6.96 -10.66
CA SER A 37 19.76 -6.12 -9.87
C SER A 37 19.43 -6.18 -8.38
N ALA A 38 18.16 -6.23 -8.00
CA ALA A 38 17.74 -6.37 -6.61
C ALA A 38 18.26 -7.66 -5.98
N VAL A 39 18.06 -8.81 -6.66
CA VAL A 39 18.55 -10.11 -6.15
C VAL A 39 20.06 -10.14 -6.06
N GLU A 40 20.77 -9.64 -7.07
CA GLU A 40 22.24 -9.62 -7.09
C GLU A 40 22.81 -8.81 -5.93
N LYS A 41 22.37 -7.55 -5.79
CA LYS A 41 22.86 -6.63 -4.76
C LYS A 41 22.52 -7.10 -3.35
N ILE A 42 21.30 -7.55 -3.11
CA ILE A 42 20.87 -8.04 -1.79
C ILE A 42 21.65 -9.31 -1.39
N ARG A 43 21.97 -10.18 -2.34
CA ARG A 43 22.82 -11.36 -2.04
C ARG A 43 24.24 -11.00 -1.71
N ALA A 44 24.80 -9.97 -2.37
CA ALA A 44 26.16 -9.50 -2.11
C ALA A 44 26.27 -8.81 -0.75
N GLU A 45 25.23 -8.04 -0.39
CA GLU A 45 25.16 -7.30 0.87
C GLU A 45 23.75 -7.35 1.46
N PRO A 46 23.42 -8.37 2.29
CA PRO A 46 22.08 -8.52 2.85
C PRO A 46 21.71 -7.38 3.80
N PRO A 47 20.52 -6.75 3.61
CA PRO A 47 19.97 -5.77 4.54
C PRO A 47 19.26 -6.44 5.72
N ASP A 48 18.92 -5.64 6.73
CA ASP A 48 17.98 -6.03 7.76
C ASP A 48 16.53 -6.04 7.23
N VAL A 49 16.19 -5.02 6.42
CA VAL A 49 14.88 -4.84 5.80
C VAL A 49 15.04 -4.59 4.30
N ALA A 50 14.36 -5.36 3.48
CA ALA A 50 14.24 -5.15 2.04
C ALA A 50 12.84 -4.63 1.70
N LEU A 51 12.76 -3.46 1.09
CA LEU A 51 11.55 -2.89 0.49
C LEU A 51 11.52 -3.30 -0.99
N ILE A 52 10.53 -4.06 -1.40
CA ILE A 52 10.46 -4.65 -2.75
C ILE A 52 9.15 -4.27 -3.43
N ASP A 53 9.24 -3.58 -4.55
CA ASP A 53 8.09 -3.37 -5.42
C ASP A 53 7.65 -4.68 -6.08
N VAL A 54 6.35 -4.88 -6.22
CA VAL A 54 5.78 -6.05 -6.91
C VAL A 54 6.02 -5.97 -8.40
N ASP A 55 5.88 -4.77 -8.98
CA ASP A 55 5.87 -4.58 -10.43
C ASP A 55 7.18 -3.96 -10.91
N MET A 56 8.16 -4.81 -11.16
CA MET A 56 9.47 -4.39 -11.65
C MET A 56 9.81 -5.08 -12.97
N PRO A 57 10.61 -4.43 -13.84
CA PRO A 57 11.13 -5.04 -15.07
C PRO A 57 11.97 -6.31 -14.80
N GLY A 58 11.95 -7.21 -15.76
CA GLY A 58 12.73 -8.45 -15.74
C GLY A 58 12.04 -9.56 -14.93
N ILE A 59 12.26 -9.61 -13.64
CA ILE A 59 11.53 -10.54 -12.74
C ILE A 59 10.66 -9.76 -11.75
N SER A 60 9.42 -10.23 -11.59
CA SER A 60 8.47 -9.60 -10.67
C SER A 60 8.96 -9.66 -9.21
N GLY A 61 8.56 -8.68 -8.40
CA GLY A 61 8.90 -8.63 -6.99
C GLY A 61 8.51 -9.90 -6.22
N ILE A 62 7.37 -10.51 -6.53
CA ILE A 62 6.95 -11.79 -5.93
C ILE A 62 8.00 -12.89 -6.17
N ARG A 63 8.58 -12.94 -7.36
CA ARG A 63 9.64 -13.91 -7.68
C ARG A 63 10.95 -13.55 -6.98
N VAL A 64 11.29 -12.26 -6.90
CA VAL A 64 12.43 -11.74 -6.12
C VAL A 64 12.31 -12.19 -4.66
N ILE A 65 11.17 -11.96 -4.02
CA ILE A 65 10.89 -12.35 -2.63
C ILE A 65 11.13 -13.84 -2.41
N ARG A 66 10.59 -14.68 -3.29
CA ARG A 66 10.76 -16.15 -3.21
C ARG A 66 12.22 -16.57 -3.30
N MET A 67 13.01 -15.89 -4.17
CA MET A 67 14.45 -16.17 -4.34
C MET A 67 15.24 -15.71 -3.12
N LEU A 68 14.92 -14.55 -2.56
CA LEU A 68 15.59 -13.97 -1.40
C LEU A 68 15.27 -14.74 -0.10
N ARG A 69 14.01 -15.13 0.09
CA ARG A 69 13.61 -15.87 1.30
C ARG A 69 14.32 -17.22 1.44
N LYS A 70 14.61 -17.88 0.31
CA LYS A 70 15.39 -19.14 0.33
C LYS A 70 16.83 -18.95 0.82
N ALA A 71 17.43 -17.78 0.55
CA ALA A 71 18.81 -17.48 0.90
C ALA A 71 18.94 -16.76 2.25
N HIS A 72 17.95 -15.97 2.64
CA HIS A 72 18.01 -15.05 3.78
C HIS A 72 16.73 -15.17 4.65
N ALA A 73 16.66 -16.22 5.46
CA ALA A 73 15.45 -16.52 6.27
C ALA A 73 15.12 -15.43 7.30
N GLN A 74 16.12 -14.72 7.84
CA GLN A 74 15.95 -13.73 8.91
C GLN A 74 15.70 -12.29 8.38
N MET A 75 16.04 -12.02 7.13
CA MET A 75 15.84 -10.71 6.51
C MET A 75 14.34 -10.38 6.47
N LYS A 76 13.96 -9.18 6.87
CA LYS A 76 12.59 -8.71 6.75
C LYS A 76 12.32 -8.24 5.34
N ILE A 77 11.24 -8.72 4.73
CA ILE A 77 10.83 -8.34 3.37
C ILE A 77 9.47 -7.67 3.44
N ILE A 78 9.43 -6.39 3.12
CA ILE A 78 8.21 -5.60 3.04
C ILE A 78 7.94 -5.28 1.58
N VAL A 79 6.78 -5.66 1.11
CA VAL A 79 6.32 -5.35 -0.23
C VAL A 79 5.79 -3.93 -0.29
N LEU A 80 6.22 -3.19 -1.31
CA LEU A 80 5.63 -1.92 -1.73
C LEU A 80 4.82 -2.16 -2.99
N SER A 81 3.59 -1.65 -3.06
CA SER A 81 2.74 -1.87 -4.24
C SER A 81 1.69 -0.79 -4.42
N THR A 82 1.32 -0.54 -5.67
CA THR A 82 0.12 0.24 -6.00
C THR A 82 -1.15 -0.61 -6.03
N TYR A 83 -1.01 -1.94 -5.96
CA TYR A 83 -2.12 -2.88 -6.04
C TYR A 83 -2.62 -3.25 -4.64
N ASP A 84 -3.94 -3.19 -4.47
CA ASP A 84 -4.68 -3.58 -3.27
C ASP A 84 -5.45 -4.89 -3.46
N ASP A 85 -5.17 -5.61 -4.53
CA ASP A 85 -5.85 -6.86 -4.86
C ASP A 85 -5.39 -8.00 -3.97
N LYS A 86 -6.37 -8.80 -3.48
CA LYS A 86 -6.13 -9.94 -2.58
C LYS A 86 -5.15 -10.98 -3.16
N ASN A 87 -5.15 -11.17 -4.48
CA ASN A 87 -4.28 -12.16 -5.12
C ASN A 87 -2.82 -11.72 -5.08
N TYR A 88 -2.53 -10.42 -5.27
CA TYR A 88 -1.18 -9.86 -5.15
C TYR A 88 -0.67 -9.98 -3.71
N ILE A 89 -1.51 -9.60 -2.74
CA ILE A 89 -1.19 -9.69 -1.31
C ILE A 89 -0.91 -11.15 -0.93
N HIS A 90 -1.84 -12.05 -1.28
CA HIS A 90 -1.69 -13.48 -0.99
C HIS A 90 -0.45 -14.08 -1.65
N GLY A 91 -0.20 -13.75 -2.92
CA GLY A 91 0.98 -14.19 -3.66
C GLY A 91 2.30 -13.72 -3.02
N ALA A 92 2.35 -12.49 -2.53
CA ALA A 92 3.51 -11.92 -1.85
C ALA A 92 3.77 -12.61 -0.50
N MET A 93 2.71 -12.79 0.31
CA MET A 93 2.81 -13.47 1.61
C MET A 93 3.20 -14.95 1.45
N GLN A 94 2.62 -15.66 0.47
CA GLN A 94 3.03 -17.03 0.14
C GLN A 94 4.48 -17.14 -0.38
N ALA A 95 4.98 -16.08 -1.03
CA ALA A 95 6.36 -16.02 -1.46
C ALA A 95 7.34 -15.81 -0.30
N GLY A 96 6.84 -15.43 0.89
CA GLY A 96 7.62 -15.23 2.10
C GLY A 96 7.84 -13.76 2.47
N ALA A 97 6.99 -12.83 2.03
CA ALA A 97 7.01 -11.47 2.54
C ALA A 97 6.58 -11.43 4.02
N ASP A 98 7.18 -10.54 4.82
CA ASP A 98 6.78 -10.29 6.21
C ASP A 98 5.68 -9.23 6.28
N GLY A 99 5.61 -8.32 5.28
CA GLY A 99 4.63 -7.26 5.23
C GLY A 99 4.30 -6.84 3.80
N TYR A 100 3.15 -6.17 3.67
CA TYR A 100 2.67 -5.59 2.41
C TYR A 100 2.15 -4.18 2.69
N VAL A 101 2.67 -3.20 1.97
CA VAL A 101 2.34 -1.78 2.15
C VAL A 101 2.00 -1.18 0.81
N LEU A 102 0.94 -0.38 0.77
CA LEU A 102 0.58 0.36 -0.43
C LEU A 102 1.46 1.61 -0.57
N LYS A 103 1.90 1.91 -1.80
CA LYS A 103 2.71 3.10 -2.11
C LYS A 103 2.00 4.44 -1.84
N CYS A 104 0.71 4.43 -1.56
CA CYS A 104 -0.05 5.61 -1.15
C CYS A 104 0.06 5.93 0.35
N VAL A 105 0.75 5.10 1.14
CA VAL A 105 0.99 5.38 2.56
C VAL A 105 1.94 6.57 2.71
N GLU A 106 1.76 7.35 3.76
CA GLU A 106 2.69 8.42 4.09
C GLU A 106 4.06 7.85 4.47
N VAL A 107 5.13 8.54 4.08
CA VAL A 107 6.50 8.04 4.32
C VAL A 107 6.79 7.84 5.80
N VAL A 108 6.29 8.73 6.65
CA VAL A 108 6.42 8.62 8.12
C VAL A 108 5.80 7.32 8.64
N GLU A 109 4.64 6.93 8.10
CA GLU A 109 3.98 5.67 8.47
C GLU A 109 4.74 4.46 7.94
N LEU A 110 5.30 4.53 6.72
CA LEU A 110 6.15 3.48 6.18
C LEU A 110 7.38 3.24 7.06
N VAL A 111 8.06 4.31 7.48
CA VAL A 111 9.20 4.23 8.41
C VAL A 111 8.80 3.57 9.73
N ARG A 112 7.64 3.94 10.29
CA ARG A 112 7.10 3.33 11.51
C ARG A 112 6.84 1.82 11.33
N ILE A 113 6.24 1.45 10.22
CA ILE A 113 5.98 0.04 9.87
C ILE A 113 7.30 -0.73 9.78
N MET A 114 8.30 -0.20 9.08
CA MET A 114 9.62 -0.83 8.94
C MET A 114 10.30 -1.06 10.29
N LYS A 115 10.35 -0.06 11.16
CA LYS A 115 10.93 -0.16 12.51
C LYS A 115 10.23 -1.25 13.32
N SER A 116 8.92 -1.28 13.29
CA SER A 116 8.11 -2.27 13.99
C SER A 116 8.38 -3.70 13.51
N PHE A 117 8.50 -3.92 12.19
CA PHE A 117 8.89 -5.23 11.65
C PHE A 117 10.31 -5.63 12.06
N PHE A 118 11.24 -4.69 12.09
CA PHE A 118 12.61 -4.93 12.51
C PHE A 118 12.69 -5.34 14.00
N GLU A 119 11.88 -4.72 14.85
CA GLU A 119 11.74 -5.03 16.29
C GLU A 119 11.01 -6.36 16.56
N GLY A 120 10.53 -7.02 15.52
CA GLY A 120 9.85 -8.32 15.63
C GLY A 120 8.35 -8.23 15.92
N HIS A 121 7.78 -7.02 15.91
CA HIS A 121 6.35 -6.85 16.03
C HIS A 121 5.67 -7.21 14.70
N GLN A 122 4.59 -7.97 14.76
CA GLN A 122 3.75 -8.19 13.59
C GLN A 122 2.88 -6.95 13.38
N VAL A 123 3.32 -6.05 12.51
CA VAL A 123 2.48 -4.95 12.07
C VAL A 123 1.76 -5.39 10.81
N VAL A 124 0.52 -5.79 10.97
CA VAL A 124 -0.38 -5.80 9.82
C VAL A 124 -0.71 -4.34 9.56
N SER A 125 -0.33 -3.81 8.38
CA SER A 125 -0.80 -2.49 7.96
C SER A 125 -2.30 -2.42 8.27
N PRO A 126 -2.83 -1.32 8.84
CA PRO A 126 -4.26 -1.18 9.13
C PRO A 126 -5.14 -1.53 7.94
N TYR A 127 -4.59 -1.39 6.75
CA TYR A 127 -5.19 -1.74 5.48
C TYR A 127 -5.30 -3.27 5.26
N LEU A 128 -4.30 -4.04 5.69
CA LEU A 128 -4.31 -5.51 5.59
C LEU A 128 -5.16 -6.17 6.69
N MET A 129 -5.40 -5.50 7.81
CA MET A 129 -6.30 -6.00 8.85
C MET A 129 -7.73 -6.24 8.32
N ASN A 130 -8.19 -5.42 7.40
CA ASN A 130 -9.52 -5.57 6.80
C ASN A 130 -9.61 -6.71 5.77
N LEU A 131 -8.46 -7.13 5.21
CA LEU A 131 -8.38 -8.27 4.29
C LEU A 131 -8.18 -9.60 5.02
N SER A 132 -7.73 -9.56 6.29
CA SER A 132 -7.32 -10.73 7.06
C SER A 132 -8.45 -11.44 7.81
N LEU A 133 -9.72 -11.09 7.62
CA LEU A 133 -10.84 -11.87 8.19
C LEU A 133 -10.87 -13.32 7.68
N ASP A 134 -10.32 -13.58 6.48
CA ASP A 134 -10.11 -14.94 5.96
C ASP A 134 -8.73 -15.54 6.35
N PHE A 135 -7.80 -14.73 6.89
CA PHE A 135 -6.44 -15.15 7.25
C PHE A 135 -6.30 -15.64 8.70
N LYS A 136 -7.35 -15.48 9.53
CA LYS A 136 -7.33 -15.89 10.95
C LYS A 136 -7.26 -17.41 11.18
N ALA A 137 -7.30 -18.21 10.13
CA ALA A 137 -7.22 -19.68 10.29
C ALA A 137 -5.80 -20.21 10.57
N THR A 138 -4.75 -19.38 10.52
CA THR A 138 -3.36 -19.89 10.63
C THR A 138 -2.51 -19.24 11.71
N ILE A 139 -2.99 -18.25 12.46
CA ILE A 139 -2.22 -17.65 13.55
C ILE A 139 -3.08 -17.62 14.82
N SER A 140 -2.76 -18.52 15.72
CA SER A 140 -3.35 -18.63 17.07
C SER A 140 -2.99 -17.48 17.97
N THR A 141 -4.01 -17.04 18.68
CA THR A 141 -4.12 -16.58 20.08
C THR A 141 -3.75 -15.17 20.50
N THR A 142 -4.78 -14.59 21.10
CA THR A 142 -4.90 -13.59 22.17
C THR A 142 -4.79 -12.13 21.81
N GLY A 143 -5.96 -11.48 21.77
CA GLY A 143 -6.08 -10.03 21.83
C GLY A 143 -7.45 -9.52 21.37
N GLU A 144 -8.18 -8.93 22.24
CA GLU A 144 -9.55 -8.44 22.11
C GLU A 144 -9.84 -7.67 20.80
N VAL A 145 -10.91 -8.04 20.13
CA VAL A 145 -11.39 -7.42 18.89
C VAL A 145 -12.05 -6.08 19.23
N LYS A 146 -11.30 -4.99 19.07
CA LYS A 146 -11.92 -3.66 18.96
C LYS A 146 -12.57 -3.53 17.58
N LYS A 147 -13.84 -3.16 17.58
CA LYS A 147 -14.61 -2.83 16.39
C LYS A 147 -13.86 -1.74 15.59
N VAL A 148 -13.33 -2.08 14.42
CA VAL A 148 -12.62 -1.13 13.57
C VAL A 148 -13.65 -0.37 12.77
N GLU A 149 -13.77 0.93 13.03
CA GLU A 149 -14.47 1.84 12.13
C GLU A 149 -13.66 1.94 10.82
N TYR A 150 -14.34 1.79 9.68
CA TYR A 150 -13.72 1.94 8.36
C TYR A 150 -13.09 3.34 8.26
N PRO A 151 -11.89 3.50 7.67
CA PRO A 151 -11.29 4.81 7.51
C PRO A 151 -12.25 5.68 6.70
N ALA A 152 -12.65 6.79 7.29
CA ALA A 152 -13.54 7.75 6.64
C ALA A 152 -12.91 8.22 5.31
N LEU A 153 -13.73 8.46 4.30
CA LEU A 153 -13.26 9.07 3.07
C LEU A 153 -12.58 10.40 3.39
N THR A 154 -11.38 10.63 2.84
CA THR A 154 -10.70 11.92 2.95
C THR A 154 -11.55 13.02 2.30
N HIS A 155 -11.25 14.28 2.61
CA HIS A 155 -11.96 15.41 1.99
C HIS A 155 -11.91 15.33 0.46
N ARG A 156 -10.75 14.98 -0.10
CA ARG A 156 -10.54 14.85 -1.54
C ARG A 156 -11.32 13.69 -2.16
N GLU A 157 -11.41 12.56 -1.48
CA GLU A 157 -12.21 11.41 -1.92
C GLU A 157 -13.71 11.72 -1.88
N LYS A 158 -14.17 12.50 -0.89
CA LYS A 158 -15.56 12.96 -0.82
C LYS A 158 -15.92 13.89 -1.97
N GLU A 159 -15.03 14.83 -2.34
CA GLU A 159 -15.19 15.70 -3.50
C GLU A 159 -15.32 14.88 -4.79
N ILE A 160 -14.42 13.92 -4.99
CA ILE A 160 -14.43 13.06 -6.18
C ILE A 160 -15.68 12.19 -6.19
N LEU A 161 -16.08 11.61 -5.06
CA LEU A 161 -17.30 10.81 -4.95
C LEU A 161 -18.56 11.64 -5.30
N ARG A 162 -18.59 12.93 -4.91
CA ARG A 162 -19.66 13.84 -5.29
C ARG A 162 -19.77 14.00 -6.81
N PHE A 163 -18.64 14.25 -7.50
CA PHE A 163 -18.62 14.32 -8.97
C PHE A 163 -18.98 12.97 -9.63
N ILE A 164 -18.65 11.84 -8.99
CA ILE A 164 -19.06 10.52 -9.46
C ILE A 164 -20.58 10.37 -9.41
N ILE A 165 -21.22 10.82 -8.33
CA ILE A 165 -22.68 10.83 -8.17
C ILE A 165 -23.35 11.75 -9.19
N GLU A 166 -22.74 12.91 -9.48
CA GLU A 166 -23.18 13.85 -10.51
C GLU A 166 -22.98 13.31 -11.96
N GLY A 167 -22.42 12.11 -12.13
CA GLY A 167 -22.21 11.49 -13.43
C GLY A 167 -20.99 12.01 -14.22
N LYS A 168 -20.11 12.82 -13.63
CA LYS A 168 -18.94 13.42 -14.30
C LYS A 168 -17.93 12.33 -14.68
N SER A 169 -17.40 12.40 -15.88
CA SER A 169 -16.28 11.55 -16.34
C SER A 169 -14.99 11.89 -15.58
N ASN A 170 -14.03 10.96 -15.59
CA ASN A 170 -12.71 11.19 -14.96
C ASN A 170 -11.99 12.41 -15.54
N LYS A 171 -12.21 12.71 -16.82
CA LYS A 171 -11.64 13.90 -17.49
C LYS A 171 -12.28 15.19 -16.97
N GLU A 172 -13.60 15.22 -16.82
CA GLU A 172 -14.30 16.38 -16.24
C GLU A 172 -13.93 16.61 -14.77
N ILE A 173 -13.78 15.51 -14.00
CA ILE A 173 -13.32 15.58 -12.61
C ILE A 173 -11.90 16.13 -12.53
N SER A 174 -11.00 15.67 -13.41
CA SER A 174 -9.62 16.14 -13.46
C SER A 174 -9.53 17.63 -13.77
N HIS A 175 -10.34 18.13 -14.68
CA HIS A 175 -10.45 19.56 -15.01
C HIS A 175 -11.02 20.36 -13.84
N ALA A 176 -12.12 19.91 -13.23
CA ALA A 176 -12.77 20.58 -12.10
C ALA A 176 -11.86 20.70 -10.87
N LEU A 177 -10.98 19.72 -10.68
CA LEU A 177 -10.11 19.63 -9.51
C LEU A 177 -8.66 20.06 -9.77
N TYR A 178 -8.33 20.48 -10.99
CA TYR A 178 -7.00 20.91 -11.43
C TYR A 178 -5.91 19.83 -11.15
N VAL A 179 -6.22 18.56 -11.41
CA VAL A 179 -5.30 17.42 -11.25
C VAL A 179 -5.24 16.58 -12.52
N SER A 180 -4.28 15.65 -12.61
CA SER A 180 -4.21 14.72 -13.74
C SER A 180 -5.36 13.70 -13.70
N VAL A 181 -5.72 13.16 -14.89
CA VAL A 181 -6.71 12.07 -14.98
C VAL A 181 -6.23 10.84 -14.20
N GLU A 182 -4.93 10.57 -14.19
CA GLU A 182 -4.35 9.46 -13.43
C GLU A 182 -4.51 9.65 -11.91
N THR A 183 -4.34 10.88 -11.43
CA THR A 183 -4.61 11.22 -10.01
C THR A 183 -6.07 10.95 -9.65
N VAL A 184 -7.02 11.32 -10.55
CA VAL A 184 -8.45 11.02 -10.34
C VAL A 184 -8.71 9.52 -10.31
N LYS A 185 -8.13 8.75 -11.23
CA LYS A 185 -8.25 7.28 -11.25
C LYS A 185 -7.74 6.64 -9.95
N SER A 186 -6.60 7.12 -9.44
CA SER A 186 -6.04 6.65 -8.17
C SER A 186 -7.00 6.89 -7.00
N HIS A 187 -7.56 8.10 -6.89
CA HIS A 187 -8.56 8.39 -5.86
C HIS A 187 -9.85 7.57 -6.01
N ILE A 188 -10.33 7.37 -7.24
CA ILE A 188 -11.51 6.54 -7.51
C ILE A 188 -11.27 5.10 -7.05
N LYS A 189 -10.09 4.57 -7.31
CA LYS A 189 -9.70 3.23 -6.85
C LYS A 189 -9.73 3.15 -5.32
N SER A 190 -9.17 4.14 -4.64
CA SER A 190 -9.21 4.24 -3.18
C SER A 190 -10.64 4.35 -2.64
N ILE A 191 -11.52 5.15 -3.29
CA ILE A 191 -12.93 5.27 -2.93
C ILE A 191 -13.64 3.90 -3.06
N TYR A 192 -13.48 3.22 -4.20
CA TYR A 192 -14.11 1.91 -4.41
C TYR A 192 -13.70 0.91 -3.35
N HIS A 193 -12.42 0.93 -3.02
CA HIS A 193 -11.91 0.10 -1.94
C HIS A 193 -12.53 0.45 -0.58
N LYS A 194 -12.53 1.74 -0.18
CA LYS A 194 -13.08 2.18 1.10
C LYS A 194 -14.59 1.92 1.22
N LEU A 195 -15.31 1.99 0.10
CA LEU A 195 -16.74 1.67 0.04
C LEU A 195 -17.02 0.18 -0.19
N GLN A 196 -15.97 -0.65 -0.38
CA GLN A 196 -16.07 -2.08 -0.68
C GLN A 196 -16.91 -2.38 -1.93
N VAL A 197 -16.74 -1.59 -2.98
CA VAL A 197 -17.46 -1.70 -4.25
C VAL A 197 -16.53 -2.02 -5.41
N LYS A 198 -17.04 -2.65 -6.46
CA LYS A 198 -16.25 -3.12 -7.60
C LYS A 198 -16.27 -2.17 -8.80
N ASN A 199 -17.24 -1.28 -8.86
CA ASN A 199 -17.46 -0.42 -10.02
C ASN A 199 -18.18 0.88 -9.63
N ARG A 200 -18.24 1.81 -10.61
CA ARG A 200 -18.83 3.13 -10.45
C ARG A 200 -20.29 3.09 -10.04
N VAL A 201 -21.07 2.16 -10.62
CA VAL A 201 -22.53 2.05 -10.33
C VAL A 201 -22.74 1.62 -8.88
N GLU A 202 -21.98 0.65 -8.42
CA GLU A 202 -22.02 0.21 -7.02
C GLU A 202 -21.59 1.34 -6.06
N ALA A 203 -20.55 2.12 -6.41
CA ALA A 203 -20.10 3.24 -5.61
C ALA A 203 -21.20 4.30 -5.44
N VAL A 204 -21.90 4.66 -6.52
CA VAL A 204 -23.04 5.58 -6.47
C VAL A 204 -24.16 5.00 -5.60
N THR A 205 -24.50 3.74 -5.78
CA THR A 205 -25.58 3.06 -5.03
C THR A 205 -25.29 3.04 -3.53
N VAL A 206 -24.07 2.69 -3.13
CA VAL A 206 -23.65 2.64 -1.71
C VAL A 206 -23.61 4.05 -1.13
N ALA A 207 -23.05 5.02 -1.85
CA ALA A 207 -22.95 6.40 -1.40
C ALA A 207 -24.34 7.03 -1.11
N ILE A 208 -25.32 6.73 -1.95
CA ILE A 208 -26.70 7.19 -1.76
C ILE A 208 -27.38 6.45 -0.60
N LYS A 209 -27.32 5.11 -0.57
CA LYS A 209 -27.98 4.28 0.46
C LYS A 209 -27.45 4.54 1.87
N GLN A 210 -26.16 4.75 2.03
CA GLN A 210 -25.50 4.93 3.33
C GLN A 210 -25.34 6.39 3.73
N ASN A 211 -25.82 7.33 2.90
CA ASN A 211 -25.71 8.77 3.17
C ASN A 211 -24.26 9.22 3.47
N VAL A 212 -23.29 8.62 2.78
CA VAL A 212 -21.84 8.76 3.04
C VAL A 212 -21.39 10.23 3.02
N LEU A 213 -22.10 11.09 2.29
CA LEU A 213 -21.83 12.51 2.21
C LEU A 213 -22.49 13.33 3.32
N LEU A 214 -23.54 12.82 3.98
CA LEU A 214 -24.29 13.54 5.02
C LEU A 214 -23.75 13.33 6.44
N GLN A 215 -22.97 12.31 6.69
CA GLN A 215 -22.43 12.02 8.03
C GLN A 215 -21.47 13.10 8.58
N ASN A 216 -21.17 14.16 7.80
CA ASN A 216 -20.33 15.29 8.20
C ASN A 216 -20.87 16.66 7.71
N GLY A 217 -22.17 16.89 7.74
CA GLY A 217 -22.75 18.24 7.79
C GLY A 217 -22.63 19.10 6.54
N ILE A 218 -22.77 18.56 5.32
CA ILE A 218 -22.84 19.38 4.10
C ILE A 218 -24.16 19.04 3.38
N PRO A 219 -25.12 19.98 3.30
CA PRO A 219 -26.38 19.75 2.59
C PRO A 219 -26.17 19.61 1.08
N LEU A 220 -26.93 18.71 0.45
CA LEU A 220 -27.12 18.68 -0.99
C LEU A 220 -28.01 19.88 -1.37
N ASN A 221 -27.44 20.86 -2.05
CA ASN A 221 -28.22 21.84 -2.81
C ASN A 221 -28.54 21.28 -4.18
#